data_8ddcf7d88b1a7cb2af5264e4b6269c07
#
_entry.id   8ddcf7d88b1a7cb2af5264e4b6269c07
#
_cell.length_a   1.000
_cell.length_b   1.000
_cell.length_c   1.000
_cell.angle_alpha   90.00
_cell.angle_beta   90.00
_cell.angle_gamma   90.00
#
_symmetry.space_group_name_H-M   'P 1'
#
loop_
_entity.id
_entity.type
_entity.pdbx_description
1 polymer ?
#
loop_
_entity_poly.entity_id
_entity_poly.type
_entity_poly.pdbx_seq_one_letter_code
_entity_poly.pdbx_strand_id
1 'polypeptide(L)'
;MSLYDAMFAQYGVKIAQVLVTKPDFYNEETRRNLISTLSELISLNIVPIINTNDAVTPPPQSDEDFPKGKEGKKIIALKDNDSLAAMLAAEVEADLLILMSDVDGIYTCPPSQEGARLIPTFTPEMLDTVKFGKKSKVGTGGMDSKVQAATWALDRGVSVVICNGMQEKAIKTIMSGRRIGTFFTDIAAPGTAPVEVLAENARIGSRILQSLPAEDRAACIRVLADLLISKQSEILEANEKDIAEATKAGTAKPLLSRLSLTPAKLKSLSAGKFLFNDNN
;
A
#
# COMPACT_ATOMS: atom_id res chain seq x y z
N MET A 1 -15.48 -23.08 1.52
CA MET A 1 -15.35 -22.97 0.05
C MET A 1 -16.67 -22.73 -0.66
N SER A 2 -17.76 -23.48 -0.40
CA SER A 2 -19.05 -23.31 -1.11
C SER A 2 -19.58 -21.87 -1.13
N LEU A 3 -19.42 -21.09 -0.05
CA LEU A 3 -19.83 -19.68 -0.04
C LEU A 3 -19.00 -18.83 -1.02
N TYR A 4 -17.68 -18.98 -1.02
CA TYR A 4 -16.80 -18.28 -1.96
C TYR A 4 -17.13 -18.68 -3.41
N ASP A 5 -17.32 -19.96 -3.67
CA ASP A 5 -17.67 -20.44 -4.99
C ASP A 5 -18.99 -19.83 -5.49
N ALA A 6 -20.04 -19.84 -4.65
CA ALA A 6 -21.31 -19.21 -4.98
C ALA A 6 -21.19 -17.69 -5.24
N MET A 7 -20.36 -16.97 -4.47
CA MET A 7 -20.15 -15.53 -4.63
C MET A 7 -19.39 -15.22 -5.91
N PHE A 8 -18.30 -15.92 -6.20
CA PHE A 8 -17.47 -15.67 -7.38
C PHE A 8 -18.15 -16.15 -8.68
N ALA A 9 -18.93 -17.23 -8.63
CA ALA A 9 -19.68 -17.76 -9.77
C ALA A 9 -20.68 -16.73 -10.34
N GLN A 10 -21.25 -15.86 -9.50
CA GLN A 10 -22.15 -14.78 -9.94
C GLN A 10 -21.47 -13.79 -10.91
N TYR A 11 -20.14 -13.71 -10.86
CA TYR A 11 -19.32 -12.86 -11.73
C TYR A 11 -18.59 -13.66 -12.81
N GLY A 12 -18.91 -14.96 -12.95
CA GLY A 12 -18.23 -15.85 -13.92
C GLY A 12 -16.76 -16.14 -13.58
N VAL A 13 -16.36 -15.90 -12.34
CA VAL A 13 -14.97 -16.10 -11.89
C VAL A 13 -14.83 -17.48 -11.25
N LYS A 14 -13.87 -18.25 -11.71
CA LYS A 14 -13.51 -19.54 -11.12
C LYS A 14 -12.57 -19.34 -9.94
N ILE A 15 -12.72 -20.19 -8.91
CA ILE A 15 -11.84 -20.20 -7.75
C ILE A 15 -11.26 -21.60 -7.53
N ALA A 16 -10.12 -21.66 -6.83
CA ALA A 16 -9.53 -22.92 -6.36
C ALA A 16 -9.08 -22.77 -4.90
N GLN A 17 -9.35 -23.77 -4.09
CA GLN A 17 -8.82 -23.82 -2.73
C GLN A 17 -7.38 -24.33 -2.77
N VAL A 18 -6.49 -23.60 -2.10
CA VAL A 18 -5.09 -23.99 -1.87
C VAL A 18 -4.83 -23.97 -0.37
N LEU A 19 -4.50 -25.14 0.20
CA LEU A 19 -4.15 -25.27 1.61
C LEU A 19 -2.65 -25.49 1.73
N VAL A 20 -1.98 -24.59 2.43
CA VAL A 20 -0.52 -24.58 2.57
C VAL A 20 -0.08 -24.97 3.97
N THR A 21 1.15 -25.47 4.07
CA THR A 21 1.80 -25.85 5.33
C THR A 21 3.12 -25.12 5.48
N LYS A 22 3.72 -25.12 6.68
CA LYS A 22 5.04 -24.50 6.90
C LYS A 22 6.12 -25.03 5.94
N PRO A 23 6.25 -26.35 5.69
CA PRO A 23 7.22 -26.88 4.73
C PRO A 23 7.14 -26.25 3.33
N ASP A 24 5.95 -25.84 2.88
CA ASP A 24 5.75 -25.25 1.55
C ASP A 24 6.51 -23.94 1.34
N PHE A 25 6.93 -23.29 2.43
CA PHE A 25 7.73 -22.06 2.37
C PHE A 25 9.22 -22.26 2.69
N TYR A 26 9.58 -23.33 3.40
CA TYR A 26 10.93 -23.53 3.90
C TYR A 26 11.71 -24.64 3.17
N ASN A 27 11.01 -25.59 2.53
CA ASN A 27 11.61 -26.60 1.70
C ASN A 27 11.61 -26.10 0.24
N GLU A 28 12.74 -26.13 -0.42
CA GLU A 28 12.90 -25.58 -1.77
C GLU A 28 12.06 -26.29 -2.83
N GLU A 29 11.89 -27.61 -2.73
CA GLU A 29 11.10 -28.40 -3.66
C GLU A 29 9.61 -28.09 -3.52
N THR A 30 9.06 -28.16 -2.30
CA THR A 30 7.64 -27.88 -2.05
C THR A 30 7.30 -26.41 -2.31
N ARG A 31 8.24 -25.47 -2.04
CA ARG A 31 8.13 -24.06 -2.37
C ARG A 31 8.00 -23.85 -3.89
N ARG A 32 8.84 -24.48 -4.70
CA ARG A 32 8.72 -24.42 -6.17
C ARG A 32 7.38 -24.98 -6.65
N ASN A 33 6.93 -26.08 -6.06
CA ASN A 33 5.63 -26.69 -6.41
C ASN A 33 4.48 -25.75 -6.08
N LEU A 34 4.50 -25.07 -4.93
CA LEU A 34 3.52 -24.05 -4.55
C LEU A 34 3.49 -22.90 -5.55
N ILE A 35 4.66 -22.31 -5.87
CA ILE A 35 4.76 -21.22 -6.83
C ILE A 35 4.24 -21.65 -8.21
N SER A 36 4.64 -22.83 -8.68
CA SER A 36 4.17 -23.37 -9.96
C SER A 36 2.66 -23.55 -9.99
N THR A 37 2.07 -24.08 -8.91
CA THR A 37 0.64 -24.24 -8.77
C THR A 37 -0.11 -22.91 -8.81
N LEU A 38 0.37 -21.92 -8.07
CA LEU A 38 -0.24 -20.58 -8.05
C LEU A 38 -0.14 -19.90 -9.41
N SER A 39 1.02 -19.98 -10.06
CA SER A 39 1.23 -19.42 -11.40
C SER A 39 0.31 -20.08 -12.44
N GLU A 40 0.12 -21.38 -12.38
CA GLU A 40 -0.80 -22.09 -13.26
C GLU A 40 -2.25 -21.66 -13.05
N LEU A 41 -2.71 -21.57 -11.79
CA LEU A 41 -4.06 -21.10 -11.48
C LEU A 41 -4.30 -19.69 -12.01
N ILE A 42 -3.34 -18.78 -11.79
CA ILE A 42 -3.43 -17.39 -12.27
C ILE A 42 -3.46 -17.36 -13.82
N SER A 43 -2.62 -18.14 -14.47
CA SER A 43 -2.58 -18.24 -15.95
C SER A 43 -3.90 -18.70 -16.55
N LEU A 44 -4.63 -19.53 -15.82
CA LEU A 44 -5.96 -20.01 -16.18
C LEU A 44 -7.11 -19.07 -15.77
N ASN A 45 -6.81 -17.88 -15.27
CA ASN A 45 -7.77 -16.92 -14.69
C ASN A 45 -8.60 -17.53 -13.54
N ILE A 46 -7.99 -18.39 -12.74
CA ILE A 46 -8.58 -18.96 -11.53
C ILE A 46 -8.04 -18.23 -10.33
N VAL A 47 -8.92 -17.71 -9.47
CA VAL A 47 -8.54 -17.02 -8.24
C VAL A 47 -8.24 -18.03 -7.14
N PRO A 48 -6.99 -18.12 -6.65
CA PRO A 48 -6.66 -19.01 -5.54
C PRO A 48 -7.19 -18.45 -4.22
N ILE A 49 -7.93 -19.24 -3.47
CA ILE A 49 -8.36 -18.96 -2.10
C ILE A 49 -7.47 -19.79 -1.18
N ILE A 50 -6.55 -19.10 -0.51
CA ILE A 50 -5.44 -19.74 0.20
C ILE A 50 -5.63 -19.64 1.71
N ASN A 51 -5.33 -20.71 2.43
CA ASN A 51 -5.27 -20.75 3.88
C ASN A 51 -4.26 -21.79 4.34
N THR A 52 -3.93 -21.79 5.63
CA THR A 52 -3.14 -22.87 6.23
C THR A 52 -3.93 -24.17 6.31
N ASN A 53 -3.23 -25.29 6.19
CA ASN A 53 -3.82 -26.62 6.41
C ASN A 53 -3.70 -26.97 7.90
N ASP A 54 -4.64 -26.48 8.71
CA ASP A 54 -4.63 -26.66 10.16
C ASP A 54 -4.79 -28.13 10.59
N ALA A 55 -5.29 -28.99 9.70
CA ALA A 55 -5.46 -30.41 9.98
C ALA A 55 -4.12 -31.16 10.08
N VAL A 56 -3.09 -30.69 9.39
CA VAL A 56 -1.76 -31.32 9.35
C VAL A 56 -0.63 -30.40 9.83
N THR A 57 -0.96 -29.15 10.17
CA THR A 57 0.03 -28.19 10.70
C THR A 57 0.17 -28.42 12.20
N PRO A 58 1.38 -28.73 12.70
CA PRO A 58 1.59 -28.86 14.15
C PRO A 58 1.32 -27.50 14.84
N PRO A 59 0.90 -27.52 16.11
CA PRO A 59 0.73 -26.29 16.88
C PRO A 59 2.02 -25.46 16.86
N PRO A 60 1.92 -24.11 16.99
CA PRO A 60 3.07 -23.23 16.93
C PRO A 60 4.15 -23.66 17.93
N GLN A 61 5.29 -24.06 17.42
CA GLN A 61 6.48 -24.31 18.25
C GLN A 61 7.20 -22.96 18.48
N SER A 62 8.02 -22.89 19.53
CA SER A 62 8.80 -21.68 19.84
C SER A 62 9.67 -21.24 18.67
N ASP A 63 9.92 -19.93 18.56
CA ASP A 63 10.64 -19.28 17.46
C ASP A 63 12.10 -19.79 17.21
N GLU A 64 12.59 -20.74 18.00
CA GLU A 64 13.96 -21.27 17.95
C GLU A 64 14.21 -22.27 16.81
N ASP A 65 13.17 -22.83 16.20
CA ASP A 65 13.27 -23.92 15.20
C ASP A 65 13.35 -23.44 13.75
N PHE A 66 13.51 -22.13 13.50
CA PHE A 66 13.57 -21.61 12.13
C PHE A 66 15.00 -21.52 11.60
N PRO A 67 15.27 -22.01 10.37
CA PRO A 67 16.56 -21.84 9.76
C PRO A 67 16.86 -20.33 9.60
N LYS A 68 17.97 -19.89 10.17
CA LYS A 68 18.48 -18.53 9.94
C LYS A 68 18.71 -18.34 8.44
N GLY A 69 18.02 -17.38 7.85
CA GLY A 69 18.11 -17.12 6.41
C GLY A 69 19.53 -16.93 5.93
N LYS A 70 19.85 -17.54 4.79
CA LYS A 70 21.05 -17.21 4.04
C LYS A 70 20.91 -15.74 3.64
N GLU A 71 21.92 -14.91 3.91
CA GLU A 71 22.00 -13.49 3.52
C GLU A 71 21.41 -12.43 4.49
N GLY A 72 21.32 -12.71 5.78
CA GLY A 72 20.98 -11.65 6.76
C GLY A 72 19.56 -11.07 6.70
N LYS A 73 18.69 -11.56 5.80
CA LYS A 73 17.29 -11.15 5.72
C LYS A 73 16.49 -11.77 6.86
N LYS A 74 15.73 -10.97 7.59
CA LYS A 74 14.83 -11.44 8.64
C LYS A 74 13.84 -12.46 8.08
N ILE A 75 13.75 -13.64 8.70
CA ILE A 75 12.72 -14.62 8.41
C ILE A 75 11.46 -14.23 9.19
N ILE A 76 10.30 -14.25 8.53
CA ILE A 76 9.02 -14.15 9.21
C ILE A 76 8.50 -15.56 9.49
N ALA A 77 8.02 -15.79 10.70
CA ALA A 77 7.38 -17.05 11.06
C ALA A 77 5.93 -17.05 10.56
N LEU A 78 5.48 -18.17 10.02
CA LEU A 78 4.07 -18.39 9.67
C LEU A 78 3.25 -18.55 10.96
N LYS A 79 2.68 -17.45 11.47
CA LYS A 79 1.95 -17.40 12.75
C LYS A 79 0.47 -17.13 12.58
N ASP A 80 0.11 -16.41 11.53
CA ASP A 80 -1.24 -15.91 11.26
C ASP A 80 -1.44 -15.64 9.76
N ASN A 81 -2.63 -15.23 9.38
CA ASN A 81 -2.96 -14.94 7.97
C ASN A 81 -2.20 -13.73 7.42
N ASP A 82 -1.77 -12.79 8.25
CA ASP A 82 -0.99 -11.63 7.80
C ASP A 82 0.42 -12.07 7.38
N SER A 83 1.08 -12.90 8.18
CA SER A 83 2.37 -13.50 7.82
C SER A 83 2.26 -14.42 6.61
N LEU A 84 1.19 -15.21 6.51
CA LEU A 84 0.90 -16.03 5.33
C LEU A 84 0.77 -15.16 4.07
N ALA A 85 -0.03 -14.10 4.13
CA ALA A 85 -0.25 -13.20 3.01
C ALA A 85 1.05 -12.52 2.56
N ALA A 86 1.87 -12.07 3.51
CA ALA A 86 3.17 -11.46 3.23
C ALA A 86 4.12 -12.45 2.52
N MET A 87 4.20 -13.70 3.02
CA MET A 87 5.03 -14.73 2.43
C MET A 87 4.58 -15.08 1.02
N LEU A 88 3.27 -15.27 0.80
CA LEU A 88 2.71 -15.56 -0.52
C LEU A 88 2.94 -14.40 -1.49
N ALA A 89 2.72 -13.16 -1.06
CA ALA A 89 2.94 -11.99 -1.90
C ALA A 89 4.39 -11.88 -2.38
N ALA A 90 5.35 -12.17 -1.49
CA ALA A 90 6.76 -12.21 -1.87
C ALA A 90 7.10 -13.37 -2.82
N GLU A 91 6.48 -14.56 -2.63
CA GLU A 91 6.73 -15.73 -3.49
C GLU A 91 6.18 -15.58 -4.91
N VAL A 92 5.04 -14.89 -5.07
CA VAL A 92 4.44 -14.65 -6.38
C VAL A 92 4.88 -13.31 -6.99
N GLU A 93 5.84 -12.62 -6.36
CA GLU A 93 6.34 -11.31 -6.79
C GLU A 93 5.19 -10.30 -7.02
N ALA A 94 4.25 -10.24 -6.06
CA ALA A 94 3.09 -9.38 -6.16
C ALA A 94 3.48 -7.90 -6.19
N ASP A 95 2.82 -7.11 -7.03
CA ASP A 95 2.98 -5.65 -7.06
C ASP A 95 2.39 -4.99 -5.81
N LEU A 96 1.32 -5.58 -5.25
CA LEU A 96 0.57 -5.02 -4.14
C LEU A 96 -0.01 -6.09 -3.23
N LEU A 97 0.22 -5.94 -1.92
CA LEU A 97 -0.43 -6.68 -0.86
C LEU A 97 -1.44 -5.78 -0.13
N ILE A 98 -2.68 -6.21 -0.01
CA ILE A 98 -3.72 -5.51 0.75
C ILE A 98 -4.07 -6.33 1.99
N LEU A 99 -3.70 -5.82 3.17
CA LEU A 99 -4.06 -6.41 4.46
C LEU A 99 -5.34 -5.74 4.97
N MET A 100 -6.43 -6.47 4.95
CA MET A 100 -7.71 -5.98 5.45
C MET A 100 -7.81 -6.18 6.97
N SER A 101 -8.29 -5.16 7.67
CA SER A 101 -8.42 -5.12 9.12
C SER A 101 -9.82 -4.67 9.53
N ASP A 102 -10.10 -4.67 10.81
CA ASP A 102 -11.28 -4.09 11.46
C ASP A 102 -11.10 -2.60 11.80
N VAL A 103 -9.92 -2.03 11.52
CA VAL A 103 -9.61 -0.59 11.68
C VAL A 103 -9.15 0.00 10.36
N ASP A 104 -9.23 1.34 10.23
CA ASP A 104 -8.98 2.04 8.97
C ASP A 104 -7.53 1.97 8.50
N GLY A 105 -6.59 1.63 9.38
CA GLY A 105 -5.15 1.55 9.09
C GLY A 105 -4.34 1.67 10.37
N ILE A 106 -3.10 2.14 10.26
CA ILE A 106 -2.20 2.38 11.39
C ILE A 106 -2.49 3.74 11.99
N TYR A 107 -2.58 3.80 13.32
CA TYR A 107 -2.75 5.04 14.08
C TYR A 107 -1.52 5.35 14.91
N THR A 108 -1.30 6.63 15.23
CA THR A 108 -0.19 7.09 16.08
C THR A 108 -0.22 6.50 17.49
N CYS A 109 -1.42 6.18 17.98
CA CYS A 109 -1.70 5.45 19.21
C CYS A 109 -3.03 4.69 19.04
N PRO A 110 -3.42 3.80 19.96
CA PRO A 110 -4.68 3.06 19.83
C PRO A 110 -5.88 3.95 19.51
N PRO A 111 -6.75 3.59 18.55
CA PRO A 111 -7.87 4.44 18.12
C PRO A 111 -8.83 4.87 19.22
N SER A 112 -8.86 4.13 20.34
CA SER A 112 -9.65 4.44 21.53
C SER A 112 -9.05 5.55 22.42
N GLN A 113 -7.84 6.01 22.13
CA GLN A 113 -7.18 7.05 22.90
C GLN A 113 -7.39 8.42 22.25
N GLU A 114 -7.50 9.43 23.11
CA GLU A 114 -7.60 10.82 22.65
C GLU A 114 -6.33 11.24 21.89
N GLY A 115 -6.49 11.90 20.76
CA GLY A 115 -5.36 12.31 19.90
C GLY A 115 -4.88 11.26 18.91
N ALA A 116 -5.53 10.09 18.82
CA ALA A 116 -5.23 9.08 17.80
C ALA A 116 -5.45 9.66 16.39
N ARG A 117 -4.43 9.56 15.53
CA ARG A 117 -4.50 10.00 14.14
C ARG A 117 -4.09 8.88 13.21
N LEU A 118 -4.86 8.69 12.15
CA LEU A 118 -4.51 7.74 11.09
C LEU A 118 -3.20 8.18 10.41
N ILE A 119 -2.30 7.25 10.22
CA ILE A 119 -1.04 7.44 9.50
C ILE A 119 -1.27 7.02 8.04
N PRO A 120 -1.33 7.97 7.09
CA PRO A 120 -1.64 7.63 5.69
C PRO A 120 -0.48 6.97 4.97
N THR A 121 0.75 7.21 5.41
CA THR A 121 1.97 6.61 4.85
C THR A 121 2.88 6.17 5.99
N PHE A 122 3.31 4.93 5.95
CA PHE A 122 4.19 4.33 6.94
C PHE A 122 5.52 3.95 6.30
N THR A 123 6.62 4.37 6.93
CA THR A 123 7.98 3.97 6.55
C THR A 123 8.59 3.09 7.63
N PRO A 124 9.56 2.22 7.33
CA PRO A 124 10.22 1.37 8.32
C PRO A 124 10.81 2.15 9.51
N GLU A 125 11.25 3.39 9.29
CA GLU A 125 11.80 4.29 10.32
C GLU A 125 10.76 4.70 11.37
N MET A 126 9.48 4.62 11.04
CA MET A 126 8.38 4.97 11.96
C MET A 126 8.05 3.84 12.95
N LEU A 127 8.64 2.66 12.78
CA LEU A 127 8.35 1.50 13.60
C LEU A 127 8.51 1.77 15.11
N ASP A 128 9.58 2.49 15.47
CA ASP A 128 9.90 2.82 16.87
C ASP A 128 9.03 3.96 17.44
N THR A 129 8.34 4.70 16.57
CA THR A 129 7.55 5.88 16.97
C THR A 129 6.08 5.54 17.24
N VAL A 130 5.56 4.43 16.71
CA VAL A 130 4.16 4.04 16.83
C VAL A 130 3.93 3.15 18.05
N LYS A 131 2.98 3.54 18.90
CA LYS A 131 2.60 2.75 20.08
C LYS A 131 1.43 1.83 19.74
N PHE A 132 1.72 0.55 19.60
CA PHE A 132 0.68 -0.45 19.38
C PHE A 132 -0.09 -0.75 20.69
N GLY A 133 -1.42 -0.85 20.57
CA GLY A 133 -2.30 -1.23 21.68
C GLY A 133 -2.21 -2.71 22.04
N LYS A 134 -2.94 -3.12 23.09
CA LYS A 134 -3.08 -4.54 23.45
C LYS A 134 -3.73 -5.34 22.31
N LYS A 135 -3.32 -6.61 22.14
CA LYS A 135 -3.88 -7.53 21.14
C LYS A 135 -5.41 -7.58 21.22
N SER A 136 -6.06 -7.68 20.04
CA SER A 136 -7.49 -7.92 19.92
C SER A 136 -7.89 -9.20 20.67
N LYS A 137 -9.09 -9.18 21.31
CA LYS A 137 -9.62 -10.34 22.06
C LYS A 137 -10.02 -11.52 21.17
N VAL A 138 -10.16 -11.32 19.87
CA VAL A 138 -10.75 -12.29 18.93
C VAL A 138 -9.76 -12.79 17.87
N GLY A 139 -8.62 -12.11 17.67
CA GLY A 139 -7.63 -12.44 16.64
C GLY A 139 -6.33 -13.00 17.22
N THR A 140 -5.69 -13.92 16.49
CA THR A 140 -4.34 -14.43 16.78
C THR A 140 -3.25 -13.41 16.47
N GLY A 141 -3.51 -12.43 15.55
CA GLY A 141 -2.63 -11.34 15.15
C GLY A 141 -3.17 -9.98 15.63
N GLY A 142 -2.28 -9.14 16.17
CA GLY A 142 -2.57 -7.74 16.50
C GLY A 142 -2.09 -6.79 15.39
N MET A 143 -2.24 -5.47 15.61
CA MET A 143 -1.69 -4.47 14.69
C MET A 143 -0.17 -4.61 14.52
N ASP A 144 0.54 -4.98 15.59
CA ASP A 144 1.97 -5.27 15.57
C ASP A 144 2.32 -6.39 14.56
N SER A 145 1.55 -7.49 14.55
CA SER A 145 1.75 -8.58 13.58
C SER A 145 1.52 -8.12 12.13
N LYS A 146 0.49 -7.32 11.89
CA LYS A 146 0.22 -6.73 10.56
C LYS A 146 1.36 -5.83 10.09
N VAL A 147 1.87 -4.98 10.97
CA VAL A 147 2.99 -4.09 10.65
C VAL A 147 4.26 -4.87 10.38
N GLN A 148 4.55 -5.92 11.17
CA GLN A 148 5.70 -6.79 10.92
C GLN A 148 5.57 -7.51 9.57
N ALA A 149 4.39 -8.05 9.26
CA ALA A 149 4.12 -8.70 7.98
C ALA A 149 4.26 -7.72 6.80
N ALA A 150 3.69 -6.51 6.94
CA ALA A 150 3.78 -5.46 5.93
C ALA A 150 5.22 -5.00 5.69
N THR A 151 5.99 -4.75 6.75
CA THR A 151 7.40 -4.37 6.65
C THR A 151 8.24 -5.48 6.00
N TRP A 152 7.98 -6.73 6.38
CA TRP A 152 8.67 -7.87 5.80
C TRP A 152 8.42 -8.04 4.30
N ALA A 153 7.18 -7.82 3.85
CA ALA A 153 6.82 -7.84 2.43
C ALA A 153 7.45 -6.65 1.67
N LEU A 154 7.44 -5.46 2.27
CA LEU A 154 8.07 -4.27 1.72
C LEU A 154 9.58 -4.46 1.49
N ASP A 155 10.31 -5.06 2.44
CA ASP A 155 11.73 -5.39 2.32
C ASP A 155 12.04 -6.34 1.13
N ARG A 156 10.99 -6.95 0.55
CA ARG A 156 11.05 -7.86 -0.61
C ARG A 156 10.47 -7.25 -1.88
N GLY A 157 10.23 -5.95 -1.87
CA GLY A 157 9.77 -5.20 -3.03
C GLY A 157 8.26 -5.21 -3.25
N VAL A 158 7.48 -5.76 -2.31
CA VAL A 158 6.01 -5.77 -2.39
C VAL A 158 5.46 -4.52 -1.73
N SER A 159 4.73 -3.68 -2.47
CA SER A 159 3.97 -2.56 -1.88
C SER A 159 2.84 -3.08 -1.00
N VAL A 160 2.61 -2.44 0.15
CA VAL A 160 1.58 -2.91 1.10
C VAL A 160 0.62 -1.79 1.47
N VAL A 161 -0.67 -2.13 1.57
CA VAL A 161 -1.71 -1.26 2.14
C VAL A 161 -2.42 -2.01 3.27
N ILE A 162 -2.55 -1.36 4.43
CA ILE A 162 -3.45 -1.82 5.50
C ILE A 162 -4.69 -0.94 5.48
N CYS A 163 -5.88 -1.54 5.36
CA CYS A 163 -7.14 -0.80 5.29
C CYS A 163 -8.28 -1.52 6.02
N ASN A 164 -9.40 -0.80 6.21
CA ASN A 164 -10.61 -1.37 6.77
C ASN A 164 -11.34 -2.23 5.75
N GLY A 165 -11.46 -3.54 6.05
CA GLY A 165 -12.15 -4.51 5.20
C GLY A 165 -13.67 -4.32 5.13
N MET A 166 -14.25 -3.57 6.08
CA MET A 166 -15.69 -3.23 6.08
C MET A 166 -16.00 -2.01 5.22
N GLN A 167 -14.99 -1.28 4.75
CA GLN A 167 -15.19 -0.10 3.93
C GLN A 167 -15.60 -0.50 2.51
N GLU A 168 -16.77 -0.02 2.10
CA GLU A 168 -17.28 -0.27 0.74
C GLU A 168 -16.28 0.18 -0.33
N LYS A 169 -16.07 -0.67 -1.32
CA LYS A 169 -15.19 -0.38 -2.47
C LYS A 169 -13.71 -0.13 -2.11
N ALA A 170 -13.24 -0.57 -0.91
CA ALA A 170 -11.86 -0.37 -0.49
C ALA A 170 -10.86 -0.81 -1.57
N ILE A 171 -10.96 -2.06 -2.06
CA ILE A 171 -10.08 -2.60 -3.10
C ILE A 171 -10.13 -1.74 -4.37
N LYS A 172 -11.35 -1.40 -4.84
CA LYS A 172 -11.51 -0.57 -6.04
C LYS A 172 -10.87 0.81 -5.89
N THR A 173 -10.98 1.41 -4.70
CA THR A 173 -10.38 2.70 -4.37
C THR A 173 -8.86 2.62 -4.40
N ILE A 174 -8.28 1.60 -3.78
CA ILE A 174 -6.83 1.35 -3.79
C ILE A 174 -6.33 1.13 -5.23
N MET A 175 -6.99 0.25 -6.00
CA MET A 175 -6.62 -0.05 -7.38
C MET A 175 -6.76 1.15 -8.32
N SER A 176 -7.56 2.15 -7.97
CA SER A 176 -7.64 3.42 -8.71
C SER A 176 -6.58 4.46 -8.29
N GLY A 177 -5.60 4.06 -7.47
CA GLY A 177 -4.52 4.93 -6.98
C GLY A 177 -4.97 5.94 -5.93
N ARG A 178 -6.19 5.82 -5.39
CA ARG A 178 -6.66 6.71 -4.33
C ARG A 178 -6.20 6.21 -2.97
N ARG A 179 -5.87 7.15 -2.10
CA ARG A 179 -5.44 6.85 -0.74
C ARG A 179 -6.60 6.36 0.11
N ILE A 180 -6.39 5.22 0.74
CA ILE A 180 -7.25 4.62 1.76
C ILE A 180 -6.37 3.81 2.70
N GLY A 181 -6.63 3.88 3.99
CA GLY A 181 -5.81 3.18 4.95
C GLY A 181 -4.40 3.74 5.12
N THR A 182 -3.45 2.87 5.39
CA THR A 182 -2.03 3.16 5.53
C THR A 182 -1.25 2.47 4.42
N PHE A 183 -0.56 3.23 3.60
CA PHE A 183 0.35 2.73 2.57
C PHE A 183 1.75 2.58 3.13
N PHE A 184 2.36 1.42 2.96
CA PHE A 184 3.73 1.12 3.34
C PHE A 184 4.67 1.38 2.17
N THR A 185 5.73 2.12 2.42
CA THR A 185 6.76 2.45 1.43
C THR A 185 8.12 2.60 2.11
N ASP A 186 9.17 2.24 1.42
CA ASP A 186 10.57 2.54 1.77
C ASP A 186 11.00 3.93 1.29
N ILE A 187 10.16 4.55 0.47
CA ILE A 187 10.40 5.91 -0.03
C ILE A 187 9.97 6.89 1.06
N ALA A 188 10.91 7.66 1.57
CA ALA A 188 10.64 8.75 2.50
C ALA A 188 9.55 9.69 1.95
N ALA A 189 8.75 10.28 2.86
CA ALA A 189 7.68 11.20 2.48
C ALA A 189 8.20 12.31 1.55
N PRO A 190 7.39 12.79 0.57
CA PRO A 190 7.82 13.86 -0.33
C PRO A 190 8.39 15.06 0.46
N GLY A 191 9.66 15.36 0.25
CA GLY A 191 10.41 16.39 0.99
C GLY A 191 11.60 15.87 1.82
N THR A 192 11.68 14.56 2.06
CA THR A 192 12.79 13.93 2.82
C THR A 192 13.67 13.01 1.97
N ALA A 193 13.20 12.58 0.79
CA ALA A 193 14.00 11.75 -0.11
C ALA A 193 15.16 12.56 -0.73
N PRO A 194 16.37 11.97 -0.84
CA PRO A 194 17.47 12.58 -1.59
C PRO A 194 17.04 12.97 -3.00
N VAL A 195 17.56 14.09 -3.50
CA VAL A 195 17.20 14.62 -4.84
C VAL A 195 17.46 13.60 -5.94
N GLU A 196 18.51 12.81 -5.79
CA GLU A 196 18.89 11.73 -6.72
C GLU A 196 17.76 10.70 -6.84
N VAL A 197 17.17 10.27 -5.72
CA VAL A 197 16.07 9.29 -5.66
C VAL A 197 14.82 9.90 -6.28
N LEU A 198 14.52 11.18 -5.99
CA LEU A 198 13.38 11.88 -6.60
C LEU A 198 13.55 12.00 -8.12
N ALA A 199 14.76 12.29 -8.60
CA ALA A 199 15.07 12.40 -10.02
C ALA A 199 14.95 11.04 -10.73
N GLU A 200 15.40 9.97 -10.11
CA GLU A 200 15.30 8.62 -10.67
C GLU A 200 13.85 8.14 -10.73
N ASN A 201 13.09 8.34 -9.67
CA ASN A 201 11.65 8.04 -9.65
C ASN A 201 10.87 8.84 -10.69
N ALA A 202 11.21 10.12 -10.88
CA ALA A 202 10.61 10.95 -11.93
C ALA A 202 10.94 10.42 -13.33
N ARG A 203 12.16 9.93 -13.55
CA ARG A 203 12.58 9.33 -14.83
C ARG A 203 11.84 8.01 -15.09
N ILE A 204 11.70 7.15 -14.09
CA ILE A 204 10.94 5.90 -14.18
C ILE A 204 9.47 6.22 -14.48
N GLY A 205 8.85 7.11 -13.70
CA GLY A 205 7.46 7.54 -13.91
C GLY A 205 7.23 8.13 -15.29
N SER A 206 8.19 8.94 -15.81
CA SER A 206 8.12 9.48 -17.17
C SER A 206 8.11 8.39 -18.25
N ARG A 207 8.96 7.35 -18.10
CA ARG A 207 8.99 6.23 -19.05
C ARG A 207 7.67 5.44 -19.05
N ILE A 208 7.12 5.21 -17.85
CA ILE A 208 5.82 4.54 -17.70
C ILE A 208 4.72 5.37 -18.37
N LEU A 209 4.66 6.68 -18.11
CA LEU A 209 3.69 7.57 -18.75
C LEU A 209 3.83 7.61 -20.27
N GLN A 210 5.07 7.57 -20.80
CA GLN A 210 5.32 7.53 -22.23
C GLN A 210 4.84 6.23 -22.90
N SER A 211 4.84 5.11 -22.15
CA SER A 211 4.35 3.82 -22.66
C SER A 211 2.83 3.70 -22.68
N LEU A 212 2.12 4.58 -21.97
CA LEU A 212 0.65 4.59 -21.96
C LEU A 212 0.08 5.17 -23.26
N PRO A 213 -1.10 4.71 -23.70
CA PRO A 213 -1.87 5.35 -24.76
C PRO A 213 -2.12 6.84 -24.49
N ALA A 214 -2.21 7.63 -25.54
CA ALA A 214 -2.42 9.09 -25.41
C ALA A 214 -3.69 9.44 -24.60
N GLU A 215 -4.74 8.63 -24.76
CA GLU A 215 -6.01 8.80 -24.07
C GLU A 215 -5.90 8.59 -22.56
N ASP A 216 -5.13 7.58 -22.12
CA ASP A 216 -4.88 7.31 -20.70
C ASP A 216 -4.05 8.43 -20.06
N ARG A 217 -3.05 8.95 -20.78
CA ARG A 217 -2.28 10.12 -20.36
C ARG A 217 -3.17 11.36 -20.20
N ALA A 218 -4.05 11.59 -21.18
CA ALA A 218 -5.01 12.67 -21.13
C ALA A 218 -6.00 12.52 -19.95
N ALA A 219 -6.46 11.28 -19.67
CA ALA A 219 -7.30 10.99 -18.53
C ALA A 219 -6.62 11.33 -17.20
N CYS A 220 -5.34 11.00 -17.03
CA CYS A 220 -4.56 11.38 -15.84
C CYS A 220 -4.51 12.91 -15.65
N ILE A 221 -4.30 13.66 -16.74
CA ILE A 221 -4.24 15.12 -16.68
C ILE A 221 -5.61 15.71 -16.31
N ARG A 222 -6.70 15.17 -16.87
CA ARG A 222 -8.07 15.60 -16.52
C ARG A 222 -8.36 15.39 -15.03
N VAL A 223 -8.06 14.19 -14.52
CA VAL A 223 -8.22 13.89 -13.09
C VAL A 223 -7.42 14.86 -12.22
N LEU A 224 -6.18 15.18 -12.59
CA LEU A 224 -5.37 16.17 -11.87
C LEU A 224 -5.99 17.58 -11.91
N ALA A 225 -6.52 17.99 -13.04
CA ALA A 225 -7.21 19.27 -13.19
C ALA A 225 -8.45 19.36 -12.27
N ASP A 226 -9.26 18.29 -12.23
CA ASP A 226 -10.44 18.20 -11.37
C ASP A 226 -10.05 18.20 -9.88
N LEU A 227 -8.96 17.51 -9.51
CA LEU A 227 -8.43 17.51 -8.15
C LEU A 227 -7.97 18.90 -7.68
N LEU A 228 -7.35 19.69 -8.54
CA LEU A 228 -6.94 21.06 -8.19
C LEU A 228 -8.14 21.94 -7.82
N ILE A 229 -9.30 21.70 -8.42
CA ILE A 229 -10.53 22.45 -8.12
C ILE A 229 -11.26 21.85 -6.92
N SER A 230 -11.46 20.54 -6.90
CA SER A 230 -12.20 19.87 -5.82
C SER A 230 -11.48 19.93 -4.46
N LYS A 231 -10.14 19.99 -4.47
CA LYS A 231 -9.29 20.11 -3.28
C LYS A 231 -8.76 21.53 -3.03
N GLN A 232 -9.36 22.52 -3.67
CA GLN A 232 -8.90 23.90 -3.59
C GLN A 232 -8.75 24.40 -2.15
N SER A 233 -9.71 24.13 -1.28
CA SER A 233 -9.69 24.59 0.12
C SER A 233 -8.50 24.01 0.88
N GLU A 234 -8.25 22.69 0.73
CA GLU A 234 -7.12 22.01 1.38
C GLU A 234 -5.76 22.55 0.88
N ILE A 235 -5.67 22.81 -0.42
CA ILE A 235 -4.45 23.36 -1.05
C ILE A 235 -4.17 24.79 -0.56
N LEU A 236 -5.20 25.62 -0.47
CA LEU A 236 -5.05 27.01 -0.02
C LEU A 236 -4.70 27.07 1.47
N GLU A 237 -5.30 26.24 2.31
CA GLU A 237 -4.96 26.15 3.73
C GLU A 237 -3.50 25.72 3.96
N ALA A 238 -3.02 24.73 3.19
CA ALA A 238 -1.62 24.33 3.23
C ALA A 238 -0.69 25.46 2.79
N ASN A 239 -1.04 26.16 1.71
CA ASN A 239 -0.25 27.28 1.19
C ASN A 239 -0.19 28.47 2.16
N GLU A 240 -1.26 28.75 2.93
CA GLU A 240 -1.24 29.78 3.98
C GLU A 240 -0.20 29.45 5.06
N LYS A 241 -0.07 28.19 5.44
CA LYS A 241 0.95 27.72 6.40
C LYS A 241 2.35 27.92 5.85
N ASP A 242 2.58 27.53 4.58
CA ASP A 242 3.87 27.70 3.90
C ASP A 242 4.29 29.19 3.81
N ILE A 243 3.34 30.09 3.49
CA ILE A 243 3.57 31.53 3.43
C ILE A 243 3.91 32.09 4.82
N ALA A 244 3.19 31.63 5.87
CA ALA A 244 3.44 32.05 7.22
C ALA A 244 4.85 31.65 7.69
N GLU A 245 5.30 30.44 7.36
CA GLU A 245 6.65 29.97 7.67
C GLU A 245 7.71 30.72 6.88
N ALA A 246 7.52 30.90 5.58
CA ALA A 246 8.43 31.67 4.74
C ALA A 246 8.55 33.14 5.18
N THR A 247 7.46 33.74 5.66
CA THR A 247 7.46 35.09 6.20
C THR A 247 8.27 35.16 7.50
N LYS A 248 8.11 34.19 8.39
CA LYS A 248 8.92 34.09 9.63
C LYS A 248 10.41 33.90 9.32
N ALA A 249 10.73 33.19 8.26
CA ALA A 249 12.11 32.98 7.78
C ALA A 249 12.72 34.20 7.07
N GLY A 250 11.99 35.32 6.96
CA GLY A 250 12.50 36.56 6.35
C GLY A 250 12.56 36.52 4.82
N THR A 251 11.78 35.65 4.16
CA THR A 251 11.76 35.56 2.70
C THR A 251 11.33 36.86 2.04
N ALA A 252 12.04 37.26 0.98
CA ALA A 252 11.80 38.54 0.28
C ALA A 252 10.38 38.59 -0.32
N LYS A 253 9.71 39.75 -0.25
CA LYS A 253 8.34 39.95 -0.76
C LYS A 253 8.07 39.44 -2.18
N PRO A 254 8.98 39.60 -3.18
CA PRO A 254 8.74 39.04 -4.53
C PRO A 254 8.65 37.52 -4.55
N LEU A 255 9.40 36.82 -3.69
CA LEU A 255 9.36 35.36 -3.56
C LEU A 255 8.08 34.89 -2.85
N LEU A 256 7.65 35.60 -1.80
CA LEU A 256 6.38 35.34 -1.13
C LEU A 256 5.18 35.48 -2.09
N SER A 257 5.19 36.51 -2.96
CA SER A 257 4.16 36.69 -3.97
C SER A 257 4.11 35.54 -5.01
N ARG A 258 5.27 34.94 -5.32
CA ARG A 258 5.34 33.76 -6.21
C ARG A 258 4.86 32.48 -5.52
N LEU A 259 5.16 32.33 -4.21
CA LEU A 259 4.69 31.21 -3.39
C LEU A 259 3.16 31.26 -3.16
N SER A 260 2.56 32.44 -3.13
CA SER A 260 1.15 32.60 -2.83
C SER A 260 0.26 32.03 -3.92
N LEU A 261 -0.55 31.03 -3.56
CA LEU A 261 -1.63 30.50 -4.38
C LEU A 261 -2.93 31.27 -4.12
N THR A 262 -3.75 31.38 -5.16
CA THR A 262 -5.10 31.97 -5.08
C THR A 262 -6.08 31.06 -5.81
N PRO A 263 -7.38 31.14 -5.53
CA PRO A 263 -8.40 30.40 -6.28
C PRO A 263 -8.29 30.63 -7.81
N ALA A 264 -7.99 31.88 -8.19
CA ALA A 264 -7.80 32.24 -9.61
C ALA A 264 -6.59 31.55 -10.24
N LYS A 265 -5.46 31.48 -9.51
CA LYS A 265 -4.27 30.74 -9.96
C LYS A 265 -4.53 29.25 -10.11
N LEU A 266 -5.23 28.62 -9.16
CA LEU A 266 -5.58 27.21 -9.22
C LEU A 266 -6.53 26.91 -10.40
N LYS A 267 -7.52 27.79 -10.62
CA LYS A 267 -8.42 27.69 -11.76
C LYS A 267 -7.68 27.86 -13.09
N SER A 268 -6.74 28.79 -13.18
CA SER A 268 -5.90 28.97 -14.38
C SER A 268 -5.00 27.77 -14.64
N LEU A 269 -4.42 27.16 -13.59
CA LEU A 269 -3.63 25.93 -13.70
C LEU A 269 -4.47 24.75 -14.19
N SER A 270 -5.68 24.60 -13.67
CA SER A 270 -6.62 23.57 -14.11
C SER A 270 -6.99 23.78 -15.59
N ALA A 271 -7.34 24.98 -15.99
CA ALA A 271 -7.71 25.31 -17.39
C ALA A 271 -6.53 25.18 -18.37
N GLY A 272 -5.32 25.59 -17.97
CA GLY A 272 -4.11 25.50 -18.82
C GLY A 272 -3.71 24.06 -19.20
N LYS A 273 -4.12 23.08 -18.42
CA LYS A 273 -3.89 21.65 -18.73
C LYS A 273 -4.81 21.12 -19.83
N PHE A 274 -5.95 21.74 -20.07
CA PHE A 274 -6.83 21.40 -21.21
C PHE A 274 -6.27 21.89 -22.54
N LEU A 275 -5.51 22.99 -22.59
CA LEU A 275 -4.94 23.54 -23.82
C LEU A 275 -3.80 22.69 -24.41
N PHE A 276 -3.14 21.85 -23.63
CA PHE A 276 -2.12 20.92 -24.13
C PHE A 276 -2.70 19.64 -24.75
N ASN A 277 -4.01 19.43 -24.64
CA ASN A 277 -4.66 18.18 -25.06
C ASN A 277 -5.33 18.27 -26.43
N ASP A 278 -5.54 19.49 -26.98
CA ASP A 278 -6.24 19.70 -28.25
C ASP A 278 -5.29 19.91 -29.45
N ASN A 279 -3.97 19.82 -29.25
CA ASN A 279 -2.98 20.09 -30.28
C ASN A 279 -1.99 18.92 -30.55
N ASN A 280 -2.36 17.65 -30.27
CA ASN A 280 -1.58 16.50 -30.77
C ASN A 280 -2.50 15.33 -31.13
#